data_317d3f2520f5d2c908dea871d9e3bd6e
#
_entry.id   317d3f2520f5d2c908dea871d9e3bd6e
#
_cell.length_a   1.000
_cell.length_b   1.000
_cell.length_c   1.000
_cell.angle_alpha   90.00
_cell.angle_beta   90.00
_cell.angle_gamma   90.00
#
_symmetry.space_group_name_H-M   'P 1'
#
loop_
_entity.id
_entity.type
_entity.pdbx_description
1 polymer ?
#
loop_
_entity_poly.entity_id
_entity_poly.type
_entity_poly.pdbx_seq_one_letter_code
_entity_poly.pdbx_strand_id
1 'polypeptide(L)'
;MSMNQKTPEPTMGAEPPVCGNVQVSLCDRVITTDLGGDFSLPDYQPEIRRLLRIGASATPPARYAGGNGMDLAGTVDYFVLYMGNDDQVYCAPLSAEYRMQAPFDADAGENVSEPFVCVCDVCAEGAAGRVTAPRRLNIRCRIRANVRVYGERSLSCPDENGLAPGSVERLESHAQVCRVFCGTSDPTALQDDMILPQGADVRVVCAEGQVMVTEAVADRD
;
A
#
# COMPACT_ATOMS: atom_id res chain seq x y z
N MET A 1 27.96 -48.91 -50.96
CA MET A 1 26.67 -48.69 -50.31
C MET A 1 26.93 -47.77 -49.11
N SER A 2 26.69 -46.49 -49.31
CA SER A 2 26.93 -45.49 -48.28
C SER A 2 25.60 -45.22 -47.57
N MET A 3 25.53 -45.57 -46.28
CA MET A 3 24.34 -45.27 -45.44
C MET A 3 24.45 -43.82 -44.98
N ASN A 4 23.56 -43.01 -45.48
CA ASN A 4 23.36 -41.64 -45.09
C ASN A 4 22.61 -41.64 -43.71
N GLN A 5 23.32 -41.44 -42.63
CA GLN A 5 22.73 -41.16 -41.32
C GLN A 5 22.16 -39.75 -41.33
N LYS A 6 20.87 -39.65 -41.38
CA LYS A 6 20.09 -38.40 -41.22
C LYS A 6 20.15 -38.01 -39.74
N THR A 7 20.91 -36.99 -39.44
CA THR A 7 20.90 -36.33 -38.11
C THR A 7 19.50 -35.83 -37.83
N PRO A 8 18.88 -36.15 -36.69
CA PRO A 8 17.57 -35.60 -36.35
C PRO A 8 17.71 -34.09 -36.17
N GLU A 9 16.87 -33.35 -36.87
CA GLU A 9 16.72 -31.91 -36.64
C GLU A 9 16.23 -31.65 -35.20
N PRO A 10 16.76 -30.63 -34.51
CA PRO A 10 16.27 -30.26 -33.18
C PRO A 10 14.81 -29.80 -33.30
N THR A 11 13.92 -30.46 -32.62
CA THR A 11 12.51 -30.06 -32.50
C THR A 11 12.45 -28.72 -31.76
N MET A 12 12.35 -27.63 -32.53
CA MET A 12 12.05 -26.32 -31.97
C MET A 12 10.62 -26.35 -31.44
N GLY A 13 10.44 -26.14 -30.11
CA GLY A 13 9.17 -25.73 -29.58
C GLY A 13 8.58 -26.43 -28.36
N ALA A 14 9.31 -27.30 -27.67
CA ALA A 14 8.85 -27.75 -26.35
C ALA A 14 9.30 -26.73 -25.30
N GLU A 15 8.33 -26.08 -24.64
CA GLU A 15 8.63 -25.27 -23.46
C GLU A 15 9.29 -26.17 -22.41
N PRO A 16 10.37 -25.66 -21.74
CA PRO A 16 11.06 -26.45 -20.72
C PRO A 16 10.10 -26.79 -19.58
N PRO A 17 10.20 -27.99 -19.00
CA PRO A 17 9.30 -28.41 -17.94
C PRO A 17 9.37 -27.43 -16.74
N VAL A 18 8.20 -27.07 -16.22
CA VAL A 18 8.09 -26.22 -15.03
C VAL A 18 8.46 -27.06 -13.81
N CYS A 19 9.49 -26.64 -13.06
CA CYS A 19 9.98 -27.35 -11.87
C CYS A 19 9.32 -26.87 -10.58
N GLY A 20 8.72 -25.68 -10.58
CA GLY A 20 8.08 -25.09 -9.43
C GLY A 20 7.83 -23.60 -9.60
N ASN A 21 7.17 -23.02 -8.61
CA ASN A 21 6.92 -21.59 -8.54
C ASN A 21 7.71 -20.96 -7.40
N VAL A 22 8.28 -19.80 -7.65
CA VAL A 22 8.92 -18.97 -6.63
C VAL A 22 8.23 -17.62 -6.52
N GLN A 23 8.15 -17.13 -5.31
CA GLN A 23 7.66 -15.77 -5.08
C GLN A 23 8.78 -14.77 -5.37
N VAL A 24 8.48 -13.77 -6.17
CA VAL A 24 9.40 -12.69 -6.54
C VAL A 24 8.83 -11.34 -6.10
N SER A 25 9.72 -10.42 -5.71
CA SER A 25 9.34 -9.03 -5.46
C SER A 25 9.16 -8.32 -6.79
N LEU A 26 7.99 -7.70 -6.97
CA LEU A 26 7.65 -6.89 -8.14
C LEU A 26 7.84 -5.41 -7.89
N CYS A 27 7.71 -5.00 -6.62
CA CYS A 27 7.86 -3.62 -6.20
C CYS A 27 8.22 -3.60 -4.71
N ASP A 28 9.22 -2.83 -4.34
CA ASP A 28 9.52 -2.49 -2.94
C ASP A 28 9.99 -1.03 -2.92
N ARG A 29 9.04 -0.12 -2.67
CA ARG A 29 9.36 1.30 -2.70
C ARG A 29 8.42 2.16 -1.88
N VAL A 30 8.89 3.36 -1.61
CA VAL A 30 8.08 4.45 -1.06
C VAL A 30 7.62 5.33 -2.21
N ILE A 31 6.30 5.56 -2.28
CA ILE A 31 5.70 6.50 -3.21
C ILE A 31 5.03 7.63 -2.46
N THR A 32 4.99 8.81 -3.05
CA THR A 32 4.36 9.99 -2.46
C THR A 32 3.50 10.70 -3.48
N THR A 33 2.42 11.32 -3.01
CA THR A 33 1.61 12.24 -3.79
C THR A 33 1.23 13.45 -2.95
N ASP A 34 1.26 14.63 -3.54
CA ASP A 34 0.81 15.86 -2.89
C ASP A 34 -0.68 16.05 -3.21
N LEU A 35 -1.49 16.18 -2.18
CA LEU A 35 -2.90 16.55 -2.28
C LEU A 35 -3.08 18.01 -1.92
N GLY A 36 -3.90 18.68 -2.70
CA GLY A 36 -4.31 20.05 -2.41
C GLY A 36 -5.69 20.32 -2.95
N GLY A 37 -6.49 21.09 -2.23
CA GLY A 37 -7.84 21.42 -2.65
C GLY A 37 -8.44 22.57 -1.88
N ASP A 38 -9.51 23.12 -2.46
CA ASP A 38 -10.35 24.11 -1.83
C ASP A 38 -11.57 23.42 -1.24
N PHE A 39 -11.79 23.64 0.05
CA PHE A 39 -12.85 23.03 0.83
C PHE A 39 -13.78 24.12 1.35
N SER A 40 -15.06 23.80 1.39
CA SER A 40 -16.08 24.63 2.03
C SER A 40 -16.56 23.98 3.32
N LEU A 41 -16.71 24.77 4.37
CA LEU A 41 -17.35 24.29 5.59
C LEU A 41 -18.81 23.91 5.33
N PRO A 42 -19.32 22.85 5.98
CA PRO A 42 -20.75 22.53 5.97
C PRO A 42 -21.59 23.71 6.45
N ASP A 43 -22.81 23.86 5.93
CA ASP A 43 -23.66 25.04 6.19
C ASP A 43 -24.04 25.24 7.66
N TYR A 44 -24.06 24.19 8.44
CA TYR A 44 -24.35 24.24 9.88
C TYR A 44 -23.15 24.69 10.74
N GLN A 45 -21.96 24.79 10.16
CA GLN A 45 -20.75 25.23 10.84
C GLN A 45 -20.64 26.76 10.80
N PRO A 46 -20.20 27.44 11.88
CA PRO A 46 -19.98 28.88 11.88
C PRO A 46 -18.80 29.27 11.00
N GLU A 47 -18.73 30.54 10.65
CA GLU A 47 -17.62 31.10 9.88
C GLU A 47 -16.32 31.07 10.66
N ILE A 48 -15.21 30.89 9.93
CA ILE A 48 -13.87 30.81 10.50
C ILE A 48 -13.37 32.22 10.83
N ARG A 49 -13.21 32.51 12.09
CA ARG A 49 -12.46 33.68 12.55
C ARG A 49 -10.97 33.43 12.56
N ARG A 50 -10.54 32.26 13.05
CA ARG A 50 -9.15 31.86 13.15
C ARG A 50 -8.96 30.36 13.02
N LEU A 51 -8.11 29.94 12.08
CA LEU A 51 -7.66 28.57 11.97
C LEU A 51 -6.66 28.26 13.11
N LEU A 52 -6.89 27.15 13.82
CA LEU A 52 -6.04 26.72 14.93
C LEU A 52 -5.12 25.57 14.51
N ARG A 53 -5.70 24.51 13.92
CA ARG A 53 -4.95 23.31 13.53
C ARG A 53 -5.66 22.59 12.36
N ILE A 54 -4.87 21.92 11.55
CA ILE A 54 -5.36 20.91 10.60
C ILE A 54 -4.62 19.61 10.89
N GLY A 55 -5.37 18.57 11.17
CA GLY A 55 -4.90 17.19 11.19
C GLY A 55 -5.35 16.47 9.92
N ALA A 56 -4.63 15.41 9.54
CA ALA A 56 -5.00 14.55 8.42
C ALA A 56 -4.69 13.09 8.76
N SER A 57 -5.60 12.21 8.38
CA SER A 57 -5.44 10.77 8.49
C SER A 57 -5.78 10.10 7.17
N ALA A 58 -4.89 9.25 6.65
CA ALA A 58 -5.16 8.50 5.44
C ALA A 58 -5.82 7.17 5.79
N THR A 59 -6.88 6.82 5.06
CA THR A 59 -7.50 5.49 5.17
C THR A 59 -6.69 4.47 4.39
N PRO A 60 -6.71 3.18 4.82
CA PRO A 60 -6.09 2.10 4.05
C PRO A 60 -6.64 2.07 2.61
N PRO A 61 -5.77 1.97 1.58
CA PRO A 61 -6.22 2.04 0.20
C PRO A 61 -6.85 0.74 -0.29
N ALA A 62 -7.82 0.86 -1.19
CA ALA A 62 -8.17 -0.20 -2.11
C ALA A 62 -6.97 -0.43 -3.07
N ARG A 63 -6.73 -1.69 -3.44
CA ARG A 63 -5.55 -2.14 -4.19
C ARG A 63 -6.01 -2.85 -5.46
N TYR A 64 -5.52 -2.41 -6.60
CA TYR A 64 -5.88 -2.97 -7.90
C TYR A 64 -4.60 -3.27 -8.67
N ALA A 65 -4.41 -4.52 -9.05
CA ALA A 65 -3.31 -4.89 -9.94
C ALA A 65 -3.64 -4.45 -11.37
N GLY A 66 -2.75 -3.67 -11.97
CA GLY A 66 -2.77 -3.30 -13.38
C GLY A 66 -1.60 -3.94 -14.12
N GLY A 67 -1.58 -3.89 -15.45
CA GLY A 67 -0.58 -4.56 -16.28
C GLY A 67 0.88 -4.21 -15.92
N ASN A 68 1.15 -3.01 -15.41
CA ASN A 68 2.51 -2.53 -15.14
C ASN A 68 2.70 -2.04 -13.69
N GLY A 69 1.77 -2.33 -12.77
CA GLY A 69 1.88 -1.84 -11.41
C GLY A 69 0.66 -2.12 -10.53
N MET A 70 0.71 -1.60 -9.33
CA MET A 70 -0.38 -1.62 -8.36
C MET A 70 -0.97 -0.23 -8.23
N ASP A 71 -2.26 -0.09 -8.51
CA ASP A 71 -3.04 1.12 -8.27
C ASP A 71 -3.60 1.11 -6.85
N LEU A 72 -3.42 2.23 -6.16
CA LEU A 72 -3.86 2.47 -4.80
C LEU A 72 -4.86 3.63 -4.80
N ALA A 73 -6.04 3.41 -4.24
CA ALA A 73 -7.07 4.45 -4.11
C ALA A 73 -7.65 4.46 -2.69
N GLY A 74 -7.75 5.63 -2.09
CA GLY A 74 -8.28 5.79 -0.74
C GLY A 74 -8.74 7.22 -0.47
N THR A 75 -9.04 7.51 0.78
CA THR A 75 -9.44 8.83 1.25
C THR A 75 -8.50 9.36 2.32
N VAL A 76 -8.41 10.67 2.40
CA VAL A 76 -7.80 11.39 3.50
C VAL A 76 -8.87 12.15 4.23
N ASP A 77 -8.97 11.92 5.52
CA ASP A 77 -9.85 12.64 6.41
C ASP A 77 -9.08 13.78 7.08
N TYR A 78 -9.57 14.99 6.91
CA TYR A 78 -9.02 16.19 7.53
C TYR A 78 -9.86 16.58 8.75
N PHE A 79 -9.18 16.97 9.80
CA PHE A 79 -9.77 17.53 11.01
C PHE A 79 -9.36 18.99 11.13
N VAL A 80 -10.28 19.89 10.81
CA VAL A 80 -10.03 21.34 10.83
C VAL A 80 -10.52 21.91 12.14
N LEU A 81 -9.57 22.21 13.03
CA LEU A 81 -9.85 22.88 14.31
C LEU A 81 -9.73 24.38 14.12
N TYR A 82 -10.79 25.10 14.45
CA TYR A 82 -10.85 26.55 14.27
C TYR A 82 -11.71 27.23 15.32
N MET A 83 -11.51 28.54 15.48
CA MET A 83 -12.32 29.42 16.27
C MET A 83 -13.36 30.10 15.38
N GLY A 84 -14.63 30.01 15.76
CA GLY A 84 -15.74 30.69 15.09
C GLY A 84 -15.84 32.18 15.45
N ASN A 85 -16.78 32.88 14.79
CA ASN A 85 -17.06 34.29 15.06
C ASN A 85 -17.69 34.53 16.44
N ASP A 86 -18.21 33.47 17.07
CA ASP A 86 -18.77 33.44 18.43
C ASP A 86 -17.74 33.14 19.53
N ASP A 87 -16.43 33.16 19.16
CA ASP A 87 -15.31 32.85 20.04
C ASP A 87 -15.32 31.40 20.58
N GLN A 88 -16.14 30.50 20.00
CA GLN A 88 -16.14 29.08 20.33
C GLN A 88 -15.20 28.30 19.40
N VAL A 89 -14.69 27.16 19.90
CA VAL A 89 -13.84 26.26 19.14
C VAL A 89 -14.69 25.17 18.48
N TYR A 90 -14.44 24.93 17.21
CA TYR A 90 -15.12 23.96 16.38
C TYR A 90 -14.13 23.02 15.69
N CYS A 91 -14.60 21.82 15.38
CA CYS A 91 -13.90 20.89 14.50
C CYS A 91 -14.81 20.56 13.32
N ALA A 92 -14.30 20.78 12.11
CA ALA A 92 -14.98 20.40 10.86
C ALA A 92 -14.28 19.21 10.25
N PRO A 93 -14.96 18.07 10.06
CA PRO A 93 -14.45 16.96 9.26
C PRO A 93 -14.59 17.29 7.77
N LEU A 94 -13.53 17.09 7.01
CA LEU A 94 -13.49 17.22 5.57
C LEU A 94 -12.76 16.00 5.00
N SER A 95 -12.99 15.62 3.76
CA SER A 95 -12.30 14.49 3.15
C SER A 95 -11.94 14.76 1.70
N ALA A 96 -10.91 14.09 1.22
CA ALA A 96 -10.48 14.11 -0.17
C ALA A 96 -10.03 12.71 -0.60
N GLU A 97 -10.28 12.37 -1.86
CA GLU A 97 -9.77 11.13 -2.45
C GLU A 97 -8.32 11.29 -2.87
N TYR A 98 -7.53 10.23 -2.71
CA TYR A 98 -6.20 10.12 -3.30
C TYR A 98 -6.09 8.90 -4.20
N ARG A 99 -5.21 9.01 -5.19
CA ARG A 99 -4.82 7.90 -6.07
C ARG A 99 -3.32 7.93 -6.26
N MET A 100 -2.71 6.75 -6.22
CA MET A 100 -1.28 6.57 -6.39
C MET A 100 -1.05 5.31 -7.21
N GLN A 101 0.07 5.26 -7.92
CA GLN A 101 0.49 4.08 -8.66
C GLN A 101 1.89 3.66 -8.22
N ALA A 102 2.05 2.38 -7.90
CA ALA A 102 3.33 1.75 -7.65
C ALA A 102 3.69 0.88 -8.86
N PRO A 103 4.55 1.38 -9.78
CA PRO A 103 4.95 0.62 -10.95
C PRO A 103 5.79 -0.59 -10.53
N PHE A 104 5.63 -1.70 -11.26
CA PHE A 104 6.46 -2.87 -11.09
C PHE A 104 7.87 -2.61 -11.65
N ASP A 105 8.85 -3.27 -11.06
CA ASP A 105 10.23 -3.19 -11.54
C ASP A 105 10.35 -3.88 -12.91
N ALA A 106 11.05 -3.27 -13.85
CA ALA A 106 11.10 -3.73 -15.24
C ALA A 106 11.61 -5.18 -15.38
N ASP A 107 12.55 -5.55 -14.53
CA ASP A 107 13.16 -6.89 -14.54
C ASP A 107 12.30 -7.95 -13.83
N ALA A 108 11.30 -7.52 -13.07
CA ALA A 108 10.44 -8.41 -12.29
C ALA A 108 9.22 -8.91 -13.09
N GLY A 109 8.84 -8.18 -14.14
CA GLY A 109 7.52 -8.32 -14.80
C GLY A 109 7.38 -9.41 -15.85
N GLU A 110 8.46 -10.05 -16.31
CA GLU A 110 8.34 -11.13 -17.29
C GLU A 110 7.95 -12.45 -16.62
N ASN A 111 6.86 -13.06 -17.11
CA ASN A 111 6.34 -14.37 -16.66
C ASN A 111 5.90 -14.44 -15.19
N VAL A 112 5.38 -13.34 -14.64
CA VAL A 112 4.79 -13.33 -13.31
C VAL A 112 3.28 -13.45 -13.41
N SER A 113 2.71 -14.36 -12.62
CA SER A 113 1.29 -14.64 -12.57
C SER A 113 0.62 -14.18 -11.29
N GLU A 114 -0.68 -13.99 -11.34
CA GLU A 114 -1.53 -13.83 -10.16
C GLU A 114 -1.60 -15.15 -9.34
N PRO A 115 -1.92 -15.07 -8.05
CA PRO A 115 -2.35 -13.88 -7.31
C PRO A 115 -1.18 -13.00 -6.85
N PHE A 116 -1.39 -11.67 -6.88
CA PHE A 116 -0.43 -10.73 -6.30
C PHE A 116 -0.70 -10.51 -4.82
N VAL A 117 0.37 -10.49 -4.03
CA VAL A 117 0.32 -10.11 -2.61
C VAL A 117 0.86 -8.69 -2.47
N CYS A 118 0.02 -7.77 -2.00
CA CYS A 118 0.40 -6.39 -1.77
C CYS A 118 0.35 -6.04 -0.27
N VAL A 119 1.48 -5.64 0.27
CA VAL A 119 1.59 -5.06 1.62
C VAL A 119 1.79 -3.56 1.44
N CYS A 120 0.87 -2.78 1.98
CA CYS A 120 0.88 -1.34 1.83
C CYS A 120 0.53 -0.65 3.15
N ASP A 121 1.38 0.28 3.55
CA ASP A 121 1.17 1.19 4.68
C ASP A 121 1.12 2.62 4.15
N VAL A 122 0.06 3.36 4.52
CA VAL A 122 -0.20 4.72 4.02
C VAL A 122 -0.36 5.68 5.18
N CYS A 123 0.29 6.82 5.10
CA CYS A 123 0.15 7.90 6.05
C CYS A 123 0.00 9.27 5.36
N ALA A 124 -0.69 10.18 6.04
CA ALA A 124 -0.79 11.58 5.65
C ALA A 124 0.24 12.39 6.44
N GLU A 125 1.02 13.20 5.74
CA GLU A 125 2.10 14.00 6.33
C GLU A 125 1.91 15.50 6.03
N GLY A 126 2.29 16.36 6.97
CA GLY A 126 2.44 17.79 6.74
C GLY A 126 1.14 18.50 6.35
N ALA A 127 -0.01 18.12 6.96
CA ALA A 127 -1.27 18.79 6.72
C ALA A 127 -1.19 20.26 7.13
N ALA A 128 -1.45 21.16 6.18
CA ALA A 128 -1.45 22.59 6.37
C ALA A 128 -2.52 23.25 5.52
N GLY A 129 -3.00 24.40 5.94
CA GLY A 129 -3.99 25.13 5.18
C GLY A 129 -4.09 26.59 5.54
N ARG A 130 -4.84 27.31 4.70
CA ARG A 130 -5.15 28.71 4.89
C ARG A 130 -6.63 28.99 4.64
N VAL A 131 -7.16 29.93 5.37
CA VAL A 131 -8.52 30.45 5.14
C VAL A 131 -8.48 31.34 3.90
N THR A 132 -9.32 31.05 2.92
CA THR A 132 -9.46 31.81 1.67
C THR A 132 -10.71 32.68 1.64
N ALA A 133 -11.73 32.30 2.44
CA ALA A 133 -12.93 33.06 2.69
C ALA A 133 -13.52 32.63 4.03
N PRO A 134 -14.52 33.35 4.61
CA PRO A 134 -15.05 33.04 5.93
C PRO A 134 -15.49 31.58 6.14
N ARG A 135 -15.85 30.88 5.05
CA ARG A 135 -16.28 29.48 5.05
C ARG A 135 -15.48 28.58 4.10
N ARG A 136 -14.32 29.08 3.61
CA ARG A 136 -13.49 28.36 2.65
C ARG A 136 -12.06 28.24 3.10
N LEU A 137 -11.48 27.07 2.87
CA LEU A 137 -10.13 26.70 3.21
C LEU A 137 -9.43 26.12 2.00
N ASN A 138 -8.18 26.48 1.80
CA ASN A 138 -7.29 25.72 0.94
C ASN A 138 -6.41 24.85 1.82
N ILE A 139 -6.48 23.52 1.65
CA ILE A 139 -5.73 22.53 2.46
C ILE A 139 -4.76 21.82 1.54
N ARG A 140 -3.58 21.51 2.06
CA ARG A 140 -2.55 20.69 1.39
C ARG A 140 -2.00 19.67 2.38
N CYS A 141 -1.75 18.46 1.91
CA CYS A 141 -1.00 17.44 2.63
C CYS A 141 -0.23 16.57 1.63
N ARG A 142 0.71 15.81 2.13
CA ARG A 142 1.42 14.78 1.37
C ARG A 142 0.96 13.42 1.84
N ILE A 143 0.64 12.53 0.90
CA ILE A 143 0.39 11.13 1.18
C ILE A 143 1.67 10.37 0.85
N ARG A 144 2.11 9.56 1.81
CA ARG A 144 3.24 8.66 1.66
C ARG A 144 2.77 7.23 1.82
N ALA A 145 3.14 6.39 0.89
CA ALA A 145 2.85 4.96 0.95
C ALA A 145 4.14 4.14 0.84
N ASN A 146 4.32 3.18 1.76
CA ASN A 146 5.30 2.12 1.64
C ASN A 146 4.62 0.95 0.97
N VAL A 147 5.07 0.55 -0.21
CA VAL A 147 4.39 -0.46 -1.03
C VAL A 147 5.35 -1.59 -1.33
N ARG A 148 4.95 -2.81 -0.99
CA ARG A 148 5.63 -4.04 -1.37
C ARG A 148 4.65 -4.96 -2.09
N VAL A 149 5.02 -5.40 -3.28
CA VAL A 149 4.19 -6.29 -4.10
C VAL A 149 5.01 -7.51 -4.48
N TYR A 150 4.38 -8.66 -4.32
CA TYR A 150 4.95 -9.96 -4.64
C TYR A 150 4.05 -10.68 -5.62
N GLY A 151 4.64 -11.41 -6.55
CA GLY A 151 3.95 -12.30 -7.48
C GLY A 151 4.64 -13.65 -7.58
N GLU A 152 4.07 -14.57 -8.33
CA GLU A 152 4.65 -15.90 -8.54
C GLU A 152 5.28 -15.99 -9.93
N ARG A 153 6.50 -16.52 -9.99
CA ARG A 153 7.20 -16.84 -11.23
C ARG A 153 7.43 -18.33 -11.32
N SER A 154 7.09 -18.90 -12.45
CA SER A 154 7.42 -20.29 -12.76
C SER A 154 8.91 -20.44 -13.06
N LEU A 155 9.53 -21.43 -12.44
CA LEU A 155 10.89 -21.83 -12.74
C LEU A 155 10.86 -22.98 -13.75
N SER A 156 11.57 -22.82 -14.86
CA SER A 156 11.84 -23.90 -15.80
C SER A 156 13.21 -24.49 -15.48
N CYS A 157 13.28 -25.82 -15.42
CA CYS A 157 14.53 -26.52 -15.27
C CYS A 157 14.96 -27.12 -16.61
N PRO A 158 16.27 -27.18 -16.90
CA PRO A 158 16.74 -27.93 -18.06
C PRO A 158 16.36 -29.41 -17.90
N ASP A 159 15.97 -30.05 -19.02
CA ASP A 159 15.68 -31.48 -19.04
C ASP A 159 16.98 -32.26 -18.83
N GLU A 160 17.09 -32.91 -17.67
CA GLU A 160 18.25 -33.75 -17.33
C GLU A 160 18.37 -34.97 -18.25
N ASN A 161 17.27 -35.42 -18.86
CA ASN A 161 17.27 -36.60 -19.75
C ASN A 161 17.93 -36.35 -21.11
N GLY A 162 18.11 -35.07 -21.48
CA GLY A 162 18.81 -34.66 -22.70
C GLY A 162 20.33 -34.56 -22.57
N LEU A 163 20.87 -34.69 -21.36
CA LEU A 163 22.30 -34.54 -21.09
C LEU A 163 23.05 -35.87 -21.23
N ALA A 164 24.19 -35.85 -21.91
CA ALA A 164 25.02 -37.05 -22.05
C ALA A 164 25.58 -37.49 -20.68
N PRO A 165 25.54 -38.78 -20.33
CA PRO A 165 26.08 -39.28 -19.07
C PRO A 165 27.54 -38.84 -18.84
N GLY A 166 27.80 -38.24 -17.67
CA GLY A 166 29.14 -37.76 -17.31
C GLY A 166 29.53 -36.38 -17.90
N SER A 167 28.63 -35.71 -18.64
CA SER A 167 28.90 -34.38 -19.20
C SER A 167 28.64 -33.24 -18.19
N VAL A 168 27.95 -33.49 -17.09
CA VAL A 168 27.62 -32.52 -16.06
C VAL A 168 27.77 -33.11 -14.67
N GLU A 169 28.23 -32.30 -13.73
CA GLU A 169 28.23 -32.59 -12.31
C GLU A 169 26.97 -31.98 -11.68
N ARG A 170 26.22 -32.79 -10.95
CA ARG A 170 25.02 -32.33 -10.23
C ARG A 170 25.42 -31.89 -8.83
N LEU A 171 25.22 -30.61 -8.54
CA LEU A 171 25.35 -30.05 -7.18
C LEU A 171 23.97 -29.79 -6.63
N GLU A 172 23.67 -30.33 -5.47
CA GLU A 172 22.42 -30.10 -4.74
C GLU A 172 22.65 -29.15 -3.57
N SER A 173 21.79 -28.14 -3.44
CA SER A 173 21.77 -27.27 -2.26
C SER A 173 20.32 -27.10 -1.79
N HIS A 174 20.17 -27.01 -0.47
CA HIS A 174 18.86 -26.74 0.15
C HIS A 174 18.91 -25.36 0.76
N ALA A 175 17.90 -24.53 0.45
CA ALA A 175 17.71 -23.24 1.06
C ALA A 175 16.30 -23.15 1.65
N GLN A 176 16.20 -22.61 2.85
CA GLN A 176 14.91 -22.26 3.43
C GLN A 176 14.53 -20.86 2.95
N VAL A 177 13.38 -20.74 2.31
CA VAL A 177 12.85 -19.46 1.81
C VAL A 177 11.59 -19.09 2.59
N CYS A 178 11.44 -17.81 2.89
CA CYS A 178 10.22 -17.27 3.45
C CYS A 178 9.30 -16.83 2.31
N ARG A 179 7.99 -17.06 2.49
CA ARG A 179 6.95 -16.64 1.57
C ARG A 179 5.95 -15.72 2.28
N VAL A 180 5.57 -14.63 1.63
CA VAL A 180 4.50 -13.76 2.08
C VAL A 180 3.17 -14.32 1.55
N PHE A 181 2.28 -14.78 2.45
CA PHE A 181 1.00 -15.36 2.04
C PHE A 181 -0.08 -14.34 1.79
N CYS A 182 -0.13 -13.30 2.64
CA CYS A 182 -1.12 -12.24 2.49
C CYS A 182 -0.59 -10.93 3.08
N GLY A 183 -1.18 -9.84 2.63
CA GLY A 183 -1.10 -8.53 3.28
C GLY A 183 -2.53 -8.07 3.50
N THR A 184 -2.95 -7.99 4.75
CA THR A 184 -4.27 -7.50 5.13
C THR A 184 -4.14 -6.25 5.99
N SER A 185 -5.17 -5.41 5.96
CA SER A 185 -5.35 -4.31 6.90
C SER A 185 -6.80 -4.36 7.35
N ASP A 186 -7.00 -4.79 8.59
CA ASP A 186 -8.33 -4.90 9.16
C ASP A 186 -8.60 -3.70 10.07
N PRO A 187 -9.78 -3.07 9.96
CA PRO A 187 -10.17 -2.01 10.86
C PRO A 187 -10.34 -2.58 12.27
N THR A 188 -9.65 -1.98 13.23
CA THR A 188 -9.79 -2.34 14.64
C THR A 188 -10.43 -1.18 15.38
N ALA A 189 -11.53 -1.44 16.06
CA ALA A 189 -12.15 -0.47 16.95
C ALA A 189 -11.53 -0.59 18.35
N LEU A 190 -10.97 0.50 18.84
CA LEU A 190 -10.49 0.64 20.20
C LEU A 190 -11.50 1.53 20.97
N GLN A 191 -11.88 1.08 22.15
CA GLN A 191 -12.70 1.85 23.07
C GLN A 191 -11.97 1.95 24.40
N ASP A 192 -11.85 3.18 24.92
CA ASP A 192 -11.28 3.44 26.23
C ASP A 192 -12.04 4.57 26.90
N ASP A 193 -12.09 4.54 28.23
CA ASP A 193 -12.76 5.53 29.04
C ASP A 193 -11.74 6.54 29.58
N MET A 194 -11.95 7.82 29.24
CA MET A 194 -11.10 8.91 29.71
C MET A 194 -11.77 9.62 30.89
N ILE A 195 -11.08 9.68 32.02
CA ILE A 195 -11.53 10.45 33.19
C ILE A 195 -11.20 11.91 32.97
N LEU A 196 -12.23 12.74 32.86
CA LEU A 196 -12.08 14.19 32.74
C LEU A 196 -12.04 14.84 34.13
N PRO A 197 -11.38 16.02 34.29
CA PRO A 197 -11.34 16.73 35.54
C PRO A 197 -12.75 17.06 36.07
N GLN A 198 -13.00 16.79 37.36
CA GLN A 198 -14.30 17.07 37.97
C GLN A 198 -14.58 18.58 38.01
N GLY A 199 -15.85 18.96 37.73
CA GLY A 199 -16.35 20.32 37.86
C GLY A 199 -16.14 21.23 36.65
N ALA A 200 -15.61 20.70 35.53
CA ALA A 200 -15.52 21.42 34.27
C ALA A 200 -16.71 21.06 33.37
N ASP A 201 -17.36 22.04 32.78
CA ASP A 201 -18.26 21.83 31.65
C ASP A 201 -17.40 21.56 30.41
N VAL A 202 -17.06 20.26 30.22
CA VAL A 202 -16.08 19.84 29.21
C VAL A 202 -16.83 19.39 27.96
N ARG A 203 -16.53 20.02 26.84
CA ARG A 203 -17.00 19.61 25.52
C ARG A 203 -15.82 19.05 24.73
N VAL A 204 -15.90 17.79 24.30
CA VAL A 204 -14.93 17.22 23.36
C VAL A 204 -15.19 17.79 21.98
N VAL A 205 -14.22 18.50 21.42
CA VAL A 205 -14.29 19.14 20.10
C VAL A 205 -13.65 18.28 19.02
N CYS A 206 -12.52 17.64 19.37
CA CYS A 206 -11.78 16.77 18.46
C CYS A 206 -11.05 15.70 19.29
N ALA A 207 -10.92 14.52 18.77
CA ALA A 207 -10.07 13.46 19.31
C ALA A 207 -9.19 12.91 18.16
N GLU A 208 -7.91 12.76 18.43
CA GLU A 208 -6.94 12.15 17.55
C GLU A 208 -6.21 11.04 18.31
N GLY A 209 -5.95 9.92 17.65
CA GLY A 209 -5.22 8.80 18.22
C GLY A 209 -4.19 8.25 17.22
N GLN A 210 -3.14 7.63 17.77
CA GLN A 210 -2.18 6.86 17.01
C GLN A 210 -2.09 5.47 17.59
N VAL A 211 -2.19 4.47 16.72
CA VAL A 211 -2.00 3.07 17.08
C VAL A 211 -0.58 2.67 16.69
N MET A 212 0.13 2.02 17.60
CA MET A 212 1.44 1.46 17.36
C MET A 212 1.43 -0.02 17.72
N VAL A 213 1.82 -0.87 16.77
CA VAL A 213 1.99 -2.30 17.03
C VAL A 213 3.32 -2.49 17.77
N THR A 214 3.26 -2.99 19.00
CA THR A 214 4.44 -3.26 19.82
C THR A 214 4.91 -4.70 19.70
N GLU A 215 4.00 -5.63 19.37
CA GLU A 215 4.31 -7.05 19.22
C GLU A 215 3.38 -7.67 18.18
N ALA A 216 3.93 -8.56 17.35
CA ALA A 216 3.18 -9.37 16.42
C ALA A 216 3.63 -10.83 16.55
N VAL A 217 2.71 -11.73 16.87
CA VAL A 217 2.96 -13.16 17.00
C VAL A 217 2.21 -13.89 15.88
N ALA A 218 2.92 -14.73 15.12
CA ALA A 218 2.30 -15.62 14.15
C ALA A 218 2.01 -16.95 14.87
N ASP A 219 0.73 -17.29 15.01
CA ASP A 219 0.32 -18.62 15.46
C ASP A 219 0.29 -19.55 14.26
N ARG A 220 0.82 -20.76 14.45
CA ARG A 220 0.80 -21.82 13.44
C ARG A 220 -0.24 -22.84 13.92
N ASP A 221 -1.43 -22.77 13.38
CA ASP A 221 -2.41 -23.85 13.42
C ASP A 221 -1.97 -25.04 12.56
#